data_d05ebd8256bcf5a14e96e17e95c1d6fc
#
_entry.id   d05ebd8256bcf5a14e96e17e95c1d6fc
#
_cell.length_a   1.000
_cell.length_b   1.000
_cell.length_c   1.000
_cell.angle_alpha   90.00
_cell.angle_beta   90.00
_cell.angle_gamma   90.00
#
_symmetry.space_group_name_H-M   'P 1'
#
loop_
_entity.id
_entity.type
_entity.pdbx_description
1 polymer ?
#
loop_
_entity_poly.entity_id
_entity_poly.type
_entity_poly.pdbx_seq_one_letter_code
_entity_poly.pdbx_strand_id
1 'polypeptide(L)'
;MRGKARVRGARLEGGRWREVRDEVAAEAPLEIRLRYRDEVASLGVVLRTPGQDAELAAGLPYTAGRRQDPKEVLAIAPCADGSRPPAAREGVIQVFLRHPLPPPPKRHLALTAACGACGREALPDLGKLGLSPPPPLAVDPDLLLAL
;
A
#
# COMPACT_ATOMS: atom_id res chain seq x y z
N MET A 1 11.79 13.42 3.72
CA MET A 1 11.63 12.16 4.48
C MET A 1 10.29 11.56 4.05
N ARG A 2 10.28 10.57 3.18
CA ARG A 2 9.05 10.07 2.53
C ARG A 2 8.27 9.00 3.33
N GLY A 3 8.70 8.62 4.52
CA GLY A 3 8.07 7.52 5.28
C GLY A 3 7.49 7.92 6.64
N LYS A 4 7.45 9.21 6.98
CA LYS A 4 6.95 9.69 8.26
C LYS A 4 5.98 10.83 8.08
N ALA A 5 4.95 10.88 8.93
CA ALA A 5 4.00 11.97 9.06
C ALA A 5 4.11 12.59 10.46
N ARG A 6 4.10 13.93 10.51
CA ARG A 6 4.01 14.64 11.79
C ARG A 6 2.55 14.78 12.19
N VAL A 7 2.24 14.32 13.38
CA VAL A 7 0.90 14.36 13.95
C VAL A 7 0.89 15.17 15.24
N ARG A 8 -0.26 15.77 15.54
CA ARG A 8 -0.54 16.33 16.86
C ARG A 8 -1.42 15.32 17.58
N GLY A 9 -1.07 15.01 18.80
CA GLY A 9 -1.81 14.09 19.63
C GLY A 9 -1.84 14.58 21.06
N ALA A 10 -2.50 13.84 21.92
CA ALA A 10 -2.48 14.04 23.34
C ALA A 10 -1.97 12.74 24.01
N ARG A 11 -1.10 12.91 25.00
CA ARG A 11 -0.55 11.80 25.79
C ARG A 11 -1.05 11.91 27.22
N LEU A 12 -1.53 10.81 27.76
CA LEU A 12 -1.90 10.71 29.16
C LEU A 12 -0.70 10.24 29.98
N GLU A 13 -0.20 11.11 30.88
CA GLU A 13 0.91 10.82 31.77
C GLU A 13 0.54 11.22 33.20
N GLY A 14 0.58 10.28 34.14
CA GLY A 14 0.23 10.54 35.53
C GLY A 14 -1.16 11.13 35.74
N GLY A 15 -2.14 10.66 34.96
CA GLY A 15 -3.52 11.15 34.99
C GLY A 15 -3.75 12.53 34.39
N ARG A 16 -2.77 13.12 33.68
CA ARG A 16 -2.87 14.43 33.04
C ARG A 16 -2.62 14.35 31.56
N TRP A 17 -3.49 14.99 30.77
CA TRP A 17 -3.32 15.13 29.33
C TRP A 17 -2.29 16.20 28.98
N ARG A 18 -1.38 15.88 28.08
CA ARG A 18 -0.41 16.82 27.49
C ARG A 18 -0.48 16.75 25.97
N GLU A 19 -0.51 17.90 25.33
CA GLU A 19 -0.34 17.96 23.88
C GLU A 19 1.09 17.55 23.51
N VAL A 20 1.19 16.67 22.53
CA VAL A 20 2.45 16.20 21.99
C VAL A 20 2.47 16.32 20.47
N ARG A 21 3.66 16.57 19.94
CA ARG A 21 3.95 16.42 18.51
C ARG A 21 4.74 15.15 18.36
N ASP A 22 4.28 14.27 17.47
CA ASP A 22 4.90 12.97 17.24
C ASP A 22 5.16 12.74 15.76
N GLU A 23 6.04 11.81 15.45
CA GLU A 23 6.30 11.32 14.11
C GLU A 23 5.86 9.86 14.03
N VAL A 24 4.90 9.59 13.16
CA VAL A 24 4.38 8.24 12.91
C VAL A 24 4.78 7.77 11.53
N ALA A 25 4.85 6.45 11.34
CA ALA A 25 5.00 5.88 10.01
C ALA A 25 3.82 6.30 9.13
N ALA A 26 4.11 6.82 7.94
CA ALA A 26 3.08 7.13 6.96
C ALA A 26 2.83 5.89 6.11
N GLU A 27 1.57 5.51 5.92
CA GLU A 27 1.17 4.48 4.98
C GLU A 27 0.46 5.10 3.78
N ALA A 28 0.73 4.56 2.61
CA ALA A 28 0.07 4.94 1.38
C ALA A 28 -0.15 3.71 0.49
N PRO A 29 -1.23 3.67 -0.30
CA PRO A 29 -1.48 2.58 -1.22
C PRO A 29 -0.45 2.57 -2.36
N LEU A 30 -0.05 1.38 -2.79
CA LEU A 30 0.79 1.13 -3.95
C LEU A 30 0.16 0.01 -4.79
N GLU A 31 -0.15 0.32 -6.03
CA GLU A 31 -0.55 -0.67 -7.02
C GLU A 31 0.70 -1.20 -7.73
N ILE A 32 0.90 -2.51 -7.70
CA ILE A 32 2.01 -3.18 -8.39
C ILE A 32 1.47 -3.80 -9.66
N ARG A 33 2.08 -3.45 -10.81
CA ARG A 33 1.72 -3.97 -12.12
C ARG A 33 2.86 -4.77 -12.71
N LEU A 34 2.53 -5.93 -13.26
CA LEU A 34 3.41 -6.72 -14.10
C LEU A 34 3.22 -6.30 -15.55
N ARG A 35 4.30 -6.07 -16.27
CA ARG A 35 4.27 -5.68 -17.68
C ARG A 35 5.17 -6.56 -18.53
N TYR A 36 4.62 -7.07 -19.62
CA TYR A 36 5.36 -7.75 -20.67
C TYR A 36 4.96 -7.15 -22.01
N ARG A 37 5.87 -6.46 -22.69
CA ARG A 37 5.59 -5.68 -23.91
C ARG A 37 4.42 -4.72 -23.67
N ASP A 38 3.34 -4.88 -24.41
CA ASP A 38 2.12 -4.05 -24.31
C ASP A 38 1.08 -4.61 -23.32
N GLU A 39 1.29 -5.84 -22.85
CA GLU A 39 0.42 -6.48 -21.85
C GLU A 39 0.73 -5.96 -20.45
N VAL A 40 -0.33 -5.63 -19.71
CA VAL A 40 -0.22 -5.18 -18.32
C VAL A 40 -1.25 -5.92 -17.48
N ALA A 41 -0.81 -6.48 -16.38
CA ALA A 41 -1.70 -7.09 -15.38
C ALA A 41 -1.42 -6.48 -14.01
N SER A 42 -2.48 -6.15 -13.26
CA SER A 42 -2.33 -5.75 -11.86
C SER A 42 -2.04 -6.98 -11.01
N LEU A 43 -1.02 -6.88 -10.15
CA LEU A 43 -0.76 -7.85 -9.10
C LEU A 43 -1.66 -7.59 -7.89
N GLY A 44 -2.03 -6.33 -7.69
CA GLY A 44 -2.89 -5.86 -6.61
C GLY A 44 -2.36 -4.59 -5.94
N VAL A 45 -3.15 -4.11 -4.98
CA VAL A 45 -2.83 -2.94 -4.15
C VAL A 45 -2.35 -3.40 -2.79
N VAL A 46 -1.26 -2.79 -2.31
CA VAL A 46 -0.71 -2.99 -0.96
C VAL A 46 -0.62 -1.65 -0.24
N LEU A 47 -0.83 -1.63 1.06
CA LEU A 47 -0.45 -0.49 1.90
C LEU A 47 1.01 -0.67 2.31
N ARG A 48 1.79 0.38 2.17
CA ARG A 48 3.21 0.37 2.50
C ARG A 48 3.68 1.73 3.02
N THR A 49 4.75 1.75 3.77
CA THR A 49 5.50 2.98 4.05
C THR A 49 6.29 3.38 2.81
N PRO A 50 6.06 4.59 2.23
CA PRO A 50 6.76 5.03 1.03
C PRO A 50 8.28 5.09 1.20
N GLY A 51 9.03 4.67 0.16
CA GLY A 51 10.50 4.82 0.12
C GLY A 51 11.24 3.63 -0.47
N GLN A 52 10.74 2.40 -0.31
CA GLN A 52 11.35 1.17 -0.81
C GLN A 52 10.41 0.44 -1.77
N ASP A 53 9.77 1.21 -2.64
CA ASP A 53 8.71 0.72 -3.53
C ASP A 53 9.26 -0.27 -4.58
N ALA A 54 10.49 -0.06 -5.03
CA ALA A 54 11.13 -0.94 -6.00
C ALA A 54 11.48 -2.31 -5.42
N GLU A 55 12.00 -2.34 -4.21
CA GLU A 55 12.32 -3.56 -3.47
C GLU A 55 11.05 -4.36 -3.16
N LEU A 56 9.99 -3.67 -2.73
CA LEU A 56 8.69 -4.29 -2.49
C LEU A 56 8.12 -4.88 -3.80
N ALA A 57 8.19 -4.11 -4.90
CA ALA A 57 7.69 -4.55 -6.20
C ALA A 57 8.53 -5.71 -6.79
N ALA A 58 9.81 -5.81 -6.46
CA ALA A 58 10.64 -6.95 -6.82
C ALA A 58 10.26 -8.21 -6.03
N GLY A 59 10.08 -8.07 -4.72
CA GLY A 59 9.89 -9.21 -3.82
C GLY A 59 8.47 -9.79 -3.85
N LEU A 60 7.46 -8.94 -3.96
CA LEU A 60 6.07 -9.38 -3.87
C LEU A 60 5.64 -10.39 -4.95
N PRO A 61 5.99 -10.22 -6.24
CA PRO A 61 5.69 -11.23 -7.27
C PRO A 61 6.33 -12.59 -6.97
N TYR A 62 7.50 -12.59 -6.36
CA TYR A 62 8.21 -13.80 -5.97
C TYR A 62 7.51 -14.50 -4.80
N THR A 63 7.25 -13.79 -3.70
CA THR A 63 6.59 -14.35 -2.52
C THR A 63 5.13 -14.78 -2.81
N ALA A 64 4.50 -14.12 -3.78
CA ALA A 64 3.16 -14.47 -4.25
C ALA A 64 3.13 -15.69 -5.19
N GLY A 65 4.28 -16.34 -5.44
CA GLY A 65 4.39 -17.48 -6.36
C GLY A 65 4.13 -17.13 -7.83
N ARG A 66 4.22 -15.82 -8.17
CA ARG A 66 3.98 -15.32 -9.54
C ARG A 66 5.23 -15.36 -10.40
N ARG A 67 6.40 -15.37 -9.76
CA ARG A 67 7.72 -15.48 -10.36
C ARG A 67 8.62 -16.31 -9.46
N GLN A 68 9.51 -17.08 -10.07
CA GLN A 68 10.44 -17.97 -9.35
C GLN A 68 11.88 -17.54 -9.51
N ASP A 69 12.21 -16.83 -10.60
CA ASP A 69 13.58 -16.37 -10.90
C ASP A 69 13.64 -14.82 -10.93
N PRO A 70 14.45 -14.19 -10.08
CA PRO A 70 14.69 -12.74 -10.15
C PRO A 70 15.19 -12.25 -11.50
N LYS A 71 15.87 -13.10 -12.29
CA LYS A 71 16.37 -12.77 -13.64
C LYS A 71 15.26 -12.52 -14.67
N GLU A 72 14.03 -12.89 -14.36
CA GLU A 72 12.87 -12.58 -15.18
C GLU A 72 12.46 -11.11 -15.13
N VAL A 73 12.90 -10.36 -14.11
CA VAL A 73 12.66 -8.93 -13.99
C VAL A 73 13.71 -8.16 -14.79
N LEU A 74 13.27 -7.41 -15.79
CA LEU A 74 14.13 -6.57 -16.62
C LEU A 74 14.37 -5.19 -16.01
N ALA A 75 13.31 -4.60 -15.45
CA ALA A 75 13.34 -3.28 -14.85
C ALA A 75 12.16 -3.10 -13.89
N ILE A 76 12.30 -2.15 -12.98
CA ILE A 76 11.21 -1.69 -12.11
C ILE A 76 11.22 -0.17 -12.19
N ALA A 77 10.06 0.43 -12.49
CA ALA A 77 9.94 1.88 -12.62
C ALA A 77 8.56 2.37 -12.15
N PRO A 78 8.47 3.61 -11.67
CA PRO A 78 7.19 4.28 -11.47
C PRO A 78 6.39 4.32 -12.77
N CYS A 79 5.07 4.35 -12.66
CA CYS A 79 4.21 4.46 -13.84
C CYS A 79 4.41 5.80 -14.54
N ALA A 80 4.88 5.77 -15.79
CA ALA A 80 5.10 6.95 -16.62
C ALA A 80 3.85 7.35 -17.45
N ASP A 81 2.69 6.77 -17.17
CA ASP A 81 1.45 7.04 -17.92
C ASP A 81 1.03 8.50 -17.79
N GLY A 82 1.29 9.27 -18.87
CA GLY A 82 1.01 10.70 -18.95
C GLY A 82 -0.48 11.06 -18.89
N SER A 83 -1.36 10.10 -19.15
CA SER A 83 -2.82 10.29 -19.06
C SER A 83 -3.34 10.39 -17.63
N ARG A 84 -2.55 9.98 -16.63
CA ARG A 84 -2.93 10.02 -15.22
C ARG A 84 -2.41 11.26 -14.51
N PRO A 85 -3.17 11.83 -13.56
CA PRO A 85 -2.68 12.91 -12.70
C PRO A 85 -1.41 12.48 -11.93
N PRO A 86 -0.48 13.40 -11.63
CA PRO A 86 0.77 13.07 -10.92
C PRO A 86 0.56 12.27 -9.64
N ALA A 87 -0.39 12.65 -8.81
CA ALA A 87 -0.73 11.94 -7.57
C ALA A 87 -1.18 10.49 -7.79
N ALA A 88 -1.88 10.21 -8.91
CA ALA A 88 -2.29 8.85 -9.26
C ALA A 88 -1.15 8.00 -9.84
N ARG A 89 -0.07 8.64 -10.32
CA ARG A 89 1.15 7.94 -10.77
C ARG A 89 2.06 7.53 -9.63
N GLU A 90 2.15 8.35 -8.58
CA GLU A 90 2.98 8.08 -7.40
C GLU A 90 2.57 6.80 -6.66
N GLY A 91 1.32 6.38 -6.81
CA GLY A 91 0.80 5.14 -6.23
C GLY A 91 0.88 3.93 -7.14
N VAL A 92 1.58 3.98 -8.27
CA VAL A 92 1.69 2.85 -9.22
C VAL A 92 3.13 2.58 -9.59
N ILE A 93 3.57 1.33 -9.45
CA ILE A 93 4.87 0.85 -9.89
C ILE A 93 4.72 -0.30 -10.88
N GLN A 94 5.58 -0.31 -11.90
CA GLN A 94 5.59 -1.33 -12.96
C GLN A 94 6.83 -2.20 -12.85
N VAL A 95 6.63 -3.51 -12.92
CA VAL A 95 7.67 -4.53 -13.00
C VAL A 95 7.69 -5.04 -14.44
N PHE A 96 8.74 -4.72 -15.18
CA PHE A 96 8.93 -5.14 -16.57
C PHE A 96 9.53 -6.54 -16.60
N LEU A 97 8.90 -7.42 -17.36
CA LEU A 97 9.22 -8.84 -17.41
C LEU A 97 9.85 -9.25 -18.73
N ARG A 98 10.72 -10.25 -18.66
CA ARG A 98 11.37 -10.87 -19.82
C ARG A 98 10.43 -11.82 -20.57
N HIS A 99 9.52 -12.46 -19.85
CA HIS A 99 8.62 -13.51 -20.35
C HIS A 99 7.16 -13.09 -20.19
N PRO A 100 6.22 -13.72 -20.93
CA PRO A 100 4.80 -13.43 -20.86
C PRO A 100 4.26 -13.43 -19.43
N LEU A 101 3.18 -12.67 -19.24
CA LEU A 101 2.49 -12.60 -17.96
C LEU A 101 2.04 -14.00 -17.53
N PRO A 102 2.21 -14.34 -16.25
CA PRO A 102 1.60 -15.56 -15.72
C PRO A 102 0.08 -15.45 -15.81
N PRO A 103 -0.63 -16.56 -15.95
CA PRO A 103 -2.09 -16.54 -15.94
C PRO A 103 -2.59 -15.87 -14.64
N PRO A 104 -3.74 -15.17 -14.67
CA PRO A 104 -4.29 -14.53 -13.48
C PRO A 104 -4.46 -15.57 -12.37
N PRO A 105 -4.19 -15.22 -11.12
CA PRO A 105 -4.37 -16.17 -10.03
C PRO A 105 -5.83 -16.57 -9.91
N LYS A 106 -6.09 -17.81 -9.61
CA LYS A 106 -7.46 -18.29 -9.28
C LYS A 106 -7.99 -17.63 -8.00
N ARG A 107 -7.11 -17.05 -7.18
CA ARG A 107 -7.44 -16.24 -6.01
C ARG A 107 -6.52 -15.02 -6.03
N HIS A 108 -7.07 -13.84 -5.79
CA HIS A 108 -6.29 -12.63 -5.61
C HIS A 108 -5.30 -12.82 -4.47
N LEU A 109 -4.20 -12.08 -4.52
CA LEU A 109 -3.20 -12.08 -3.43
C LEU A 109 -3.94 -12.07 -2.09
N ALA A 110 -3.68 -13.06 -1.25
CA ALA A 110 -4.23 -13.11 0.11
C ALA A 110 -3.52 -12.08 1.01
N LEU A 111 -3.50 -10.83 0.57
CA LEU A 111 -3.10 -9.69 1.39
C LEU A 111 -4.34 -9.25 2.16
N THR A 112 -4.52 -9.85 3.33
CA THR A 112 -5.63 -9.49 4.22
C THR A 112 -5.14 -8.46 5.21
N ALA A 113 -5.52 -7.20 4.99
CA ALA A 113 -5.47 -6.18 6.03
C ALA A 113 -6.87 -6.01 6.62
N ALA A 114 -6.96 -5.79 7.91
CA ALA A 114 -8.24 -5.60 8.62
C ALA A 114 -9.08 -4.45 8.04
N CYS A 115 -8.45 -3.44 7.44
CA CYS A 115 -9.12 -2.31 6.78
C CYS A 115 -9.70 -2.63 5.39
N GLY A 116 -9.45 -3.83 4.82
CA GLY A 116 -9.95 -4.23 3.49
C GLY A 116 -9.32 -3.49 2.30
N ALA A 117 -8.26 -2.69 2.50
CA ALA A 117 -7.61 -1.94 1.43
C ALA A 117 -6.64 -2.81 0.62
N CYS A 118 -5.91 -3.71 1.29
CA CYS A 118 -5.00 -4.64 0.62
C CYS A 118 -5.75 -5.70 -0.18
N GLY A 119 -5.11 -6.21 -1.26
CA GLY A 119 -5.67 -7.25 -2.11
C GLY A 119 -6.70 -6.75 -3.13
N ARG A 120 -6.92 -5.44 -3.26
CA ARG A 120 -7.71 -4.83 -4.34
C ARG A 120 -6.96 -4.91 -5.66
N GLU A 121 -7.69 -4.98 -6.76
CA GLU A 121 -7.07 -5.10 -8.08
C GLU A 121 -6.38 -3.82 -8.53
N ALA A 122 -6.97 -2.67 -8.24
CA ALA A 122 -6.44 -1.38 -8.67
C ALA A 122 -6.76 -0.25 -7.67
N LEU A 123 -5.94 0.81 -7.69
CA LEU A 123 -6.13 2.00 -6.85
C LEU A 123 -7.53 2.63 -6.92
N PRO A 124 -8.17 2.75 -8.10
CA PRO A 124 -9.54 3.30 -8.18
C PRO A 124 -10.57 2.52 -7.36
N ASP A 125 -10.32 1.24 -7.10
CA ASP A 125 -11.23 0.41 -6.31
C ASP A 125 -11.26 0.79 -4.82
N LEU A 126 -10.23 1.46 -4.33
CA LEU A 126 -10.23 2.03 -2.98
C LEU A 126 -11.25 3.16 -2.86
N GLY A 127 -11.37 4.00 -3.89
CA GLY A 127 -12.37 5.09 -3.92
C GLY A 127 -13.82 4.60 -3.94
N LYS A 128 -14.06 3.38 -4.44
CA LYS A 128 -15.40 2.77 -4.49
C LYS A 128 -15.87 2.24 -3.14
N LEU A 129 -15.01 2.21 -2.11
CA LEU A 129 -15.38 1.71 -0.79
C LEU A 129 -16.44 2.57 -0.10
N GLY A 130 -16.65 3.82 -0.55
CA GLY A 130 -17.64 4.72 0.04
C GLY A 130 -17.40 4.98 1.53
N LEU A 131 -16.14 4.93 1.96
CA LEU A 131 -15.78 5.09 3.37
C LEU A 131 -16.04 6.54 3.80
N SER A 132 -16.81 6.70 4.84
CA SER A 132 -16.92 7.95 5.60
C SER A 132 -16.13 7.83 6.90
N PRO A 133 -15.64 8.96 7.45
CA PRO A 133 -15.05 8.93 8.78
C PRO A 133 -16.05 8.31 9.78
N PRO A 134 -15.59 7.47 10.70
CA PRO A 134 -16.47 6.94 11.75
C PRO A 134 -16.99 8.09 12.61
N PRO A 135 -18.17 7.93 13.24
CA PRO A 135 -18.64 8.92 14.20
C PRO A 135 -17.62 9.06 15.34
N PRO A 136 -17.51 10.26 15.94
CA PRO A 136 -16.61 10.45 17.06
C PRO A 136 -17.02 9.52 18.21
N LEU A 137 -16.05 8.76 18.70
CA LEU A 137 -16.20 7.88 19.85
C LEU A 137 -15.31 8.38 20.98
N ALA A 138 -15.88 8.71 22.11
CA ALA A 138 -15.14 8.98 23.33
C ALA A 138 -15.06 7.69 24.16
N VAL A 139 -13.84 7.28 24.49
CA VAL A 139 -13.59 6.09 25.34
C VAL A 139 -12.88 6.58 26.59
N ASP A 140 -13.31 6.09 27.76
CA ASP A 140 -12.64 6.40 29.02
C ASP A 140 -11.22 5.80 28.97
N PRO A 141 -10.18 6.61 29.24
CA PRO A 141 -8.79 6.11 29.27
C PRO A 141 -8.58 4.95 30.24
N ASP A 142 -9.28 4.95 31.38
CA ASP A 142 -9.14 3.90 32.40
C ASP A 142 -9.62 2.54 31.88
N LEU A 143 -10.61 2.54 30.97
CA LEU A 143 -11.03 1.32 30.27
C LEU A 143 -9.92 0.73 29.41
N LEU A 144 -9.17 1.58 28.73
CA LEU A 144 -8.05 1.13 27.86
C LEU A 144 -6.84 0.64 28.67
N LEU A 145 -6.64 1.20 29.86
CA LEU A 145 -5.56 0.78 30.75
C LEU A 145 -5.86 -0.53 31.51
N ALA A 146 -7.14 -0.94 31.54
CA ALA A 146 -7.59 -2.17 32.17
C ALA A 146 -7.57 -3.40 31.25
N LEU A 147 -7.29 -3.20 29.93
CA LEU A 147 -7.13 -4.26 28.93
C LEU A 147 -5.71 -4.81 28.91
#